data_a43d77d959e48553571bd16fe0ba1cb8
#
_entry.id   a43d77d959e48553571bd16fe0ba1cb8
#
_cell.length_a   1.000
_cell.length_b   1.000
_cell.length_c   1.000
_cell.angle_alpha   90.00
_cell.angle_beta   90.00
_cell.angle_gamma   90.00
#
_symmetry.space_group_name_H-M   'P 1'
#
loop_
_entity.id
_entity.type
_entity.pdbx_description
1 polymer ?
#
loop_
_entity_poly.entity_id
_entity_poly.type
_entity_poly.pdbx_seq_one_letter_code
_entity_poly.pdbx_strand_id
1 'polypeptide(L)'
;TGIPGLRVGYVAASENAHPYLVRLKQSTDLHTNRVGQWWCARFVNSPSYPAHLERLRAFYRERRDAMQAALTHHLGDLAEWIMPNGGLFFWVRLKNGGDTRALLVRALERKVAFMPGEAFFANADARYGAFMRLNFSHATPKQLEHGMAVLAEVIREHRSPVGAENAAGMVAI
;
A
#
# COMPACT_ATOMS: atom_id res chain seq x y z
N THR A 1 -12.89 -9.49 6.50
CA THR A 1 -14.36 -9.58 6.46
C THR A 1 -15.03 -8.74 5.37
N GLY A 2 -14.32 -7.78 4.78
CA GLY A 2 -14.84 -6.96 3.69
C GLY A 2 -15.82 -5.86 4.10
N ILE A 3 -15.87 -5.47 5.37
CA ILE A 3 -16.72 -4.37 5.86
C ILE A 3 -15.84 -3.31 6.55
N PRO A 4 -14.93 -2.64 5.82
CA PRO A 4 -13.99 -1.70 6.40
C PRO A 4 -14.67 -0.45 6.98
N GLY A 5 -15.86 -0.10 6.49
CA GLY A 5 -16.63 1.07 6.96
C GLY A 5 -17.09 0.97 8.41
N LEU A 6 -17.22 -0.22 8.98
CA LEU A 6 -17.56 -0.40 10.40
C LEU A 6 -16.39 -0.08 11.34
N ARG A 7 -15.19 0.05 10.82
CA ARG A 7 -13.97 0.39 11.59
C ARG A 7 -13.73 -0.52 12.79
N VAL A 8 -14.04 -1.81 12.64
CA VAL A 8 -13.83 -2.84 13.67
C VAL A 8 -12.65 -3.72 13.30
N GLY A 9 -11.69 -3.84 14.20
CA GLY A 9 -10.57 -4.76 14.14
C GLY A 9 -10.36 -5.44 15.48
N TYR A 10 -9.53 -6.47 15.51
CA TYR A 10 -9.11 -7.12 16.74
C TYR A 10 -7.61 -7.43 16.69
N VAL A 11 -7.02 -7.56 17.86
CA VAL A 11 -5.64 -7.97 18.03
C VAL A 11 -5.60 -9.20 18.94
N ALA A 12 -4.95 -10.25 18.47
CA ALA A 12 -4.53 -11.37 19.31
C ALA A 12 -3.10 -11.11 19.78
N ALA A 13 -2.89 -11.00 21.07
CA ALA A 13 -1.61 -10.66 21.65
C ALA A 13 -1.20 -11.68 22.72
N SER A 14 0.11 -11.78 22.99
CA SER A 14 0.62 -12.55 24.12
C SER A 14 0.16 -11.96 25.45
N GLU A 15 0.13 -12.77 26.50
CA GLU A 15 -0.22 -12.34 27.86
C GLU A 15 0.63 -11.15 28.33
N ASN A 16 1.89 -11.09 27.94
CA ASN A 16 2.79 -9.99 28.30
C ASN A 16 2.44 -8.68 27.58
N ALA A 17 1.94 -8.72 26.35
CA ALA A 17 1.59 -7.52 25.59
C ALA A 17 0.17 -7.02 25.87
N HIS A 18 -0.73 -7.91 26.24
CA HIS A 18 -2.15 -7.63 26.45
C HIS A 18 -2.43 -6.45 27.41
N PRO A 19 -1.82 -6.36 28.62
CA PRO A 19 -2.10 -5.26 29.56
C PRO A 19 -1.72 -3.87 28.98
N TYR A 20 -0.65 -3.80 28.19
CA TYR A 20 -0.23 -2.55 27.56
C TYR A 20 -1.22 -2.10 26.47
N LEU A 21 -1.70 -3.06 25.66
CA LEU A 21 -2.71 -2.78 24.63
C LEU A 21 -4.03 -2.32 25.26
N VAL A 22 -4.46 -2.93 26.37
CA VAL A 22 -5.66 -2.50 27.11
C VAL A 22 -5.52 -1.07 27.63
N ARG A 23 -4.40 -0.73 28.25
CA ARG A 23 -4.14 0.64 28.74
C ARG A 23 -4.11 1.65 27.61
N LEU A 24 -3.44 1.31 26.49
CA LEU A 24 -3.40 2.15 25.32
C LEU A 24 -4.81 2.39 24.75
N LYS A 25 -5.61 1.34 24.65
CA LYS A 25 -7.00 1.41 24.19
C LYS A 25 -7.84 2.33 25.09
N GLN A 26 -7.71 2.19 26.41
CA GLN A 26 -8.41 3.04 27.39
C GLN A 26 -8.05 4.53 27.24
N SER A 27 -6.78 4.83 26.95
CA SER A 27 -6.33 6.22 26.77
C SER A 27 -6.64 6.80 25.38
N THR A 28 -6.86 5.95 24.38
CA THR A 28 -7.10 6.40 22.99
C THR A 28 -8.59 6.66 22.72
N ASP A 29 -9.46 5.69 22.96
CA ASP A 29 -10.88 5.78 22.62
C ASP A 29 -11.82 5.01 23.53
N LEU A 30 -11.32 4.50 24.68
CA LEU A 30 -12.03 3.68 25.65
C LEU A 30 -12.49 2.33 25.08
N HIS A 31 -13.28 2.33 24.04
CA HIS A 31 -13.77 1.13 23.38
C HIS A 31 -14.18 1.40 21.91
N THR A 32 -14.09 0.36 21.11
CA THR A 32 -14.60 0.38 19.73
C THR A 32 -16.13 0.44 19.70
N ASN A 33 -16.71 1.10 18.70
CA ASN A 33 -18.16 1.20 18.49
C ASN A 33 -18.87 -0.16 18.66
N ARG A 34 -19.75 -0.26 19.65
CA ARG A 34 -20.46 -1.49 20.01
C ARG A 34 -21.44 -1.96 18.93
N VAL A 35 -22.09 -1.05 18.24
CA VAL A 35 -23.01 -1.40 17.13
C VAL A 35 -22.23 -2.07 16.00
N GLY A 36 -21.07 -1.52 15.64
CA GLY A 36 -20.18 -2.12 14.65
C GLY A 36 -19.68 -3.51 15.05
N GLN A 37 -19.31 -3.70 16.35
CA GLN A 37 -18.91 -5.00 16.88
C GLN A 37 -20.06 -6.03 16.79
N TRP A 38 -21.28 -5.63 17.18
CA TRP A 38 -22.45 -6.49 17.10
C TRP A 38 -22.77 -6.91 15.67
N TRP A 39 -22.73 -5.97 14.71
CA TRP A 39 -22.93 -6.28 13.29
C TRP A 39 -21.86 -7.23 12.77
N CYS A 40 -20.59 -6.98 13.07
CA CYS A 40 -19.50 -7.89 12.70
C CYS A 40 -19.71 -9.28 13.26
N ALA A 41 -20.05 -9.41 14.54
CA ALA A 41 -20.28 -10.69 15.19
C ALA A 41 -21.46 -11.46 14.54
N ARG A 42 -22.57 -10.78 14.26
CA ARG A 42 -23.70 -11.41 13.60
C ARG A 42 -23.35 -11.86 12.17
N PHE A 43 -22.63 -11.05 11.43
CA PHE A 43 -22.22 -11.39 10.07
C PHE A 43 -21.26 -12.58 10.04
N VAL A 44 -20.22 -12.56 10.85
CA VAL A 44 -19.22 -13.64 10.93
C VAL A 44 -19.83 -14.98 11.33
N ASN A 45 -20.85 -14.95 12.20
CA ASN A 45 -21.56 -16.15 12.64
C ASN A 45 -22.78 -16.52 11.73
N SER A 46 -22.97 -15.81 10.61
CA SER A 46 -24.07 -16.12 9.70
C SER A 46 -23.75 -17.31 8.78
N PRO A 47 -24.77 -18.09 8.37
CA PRO A 47 -24.58 -19.19 7.43
C PRO A 47 -24.02 -18.75 6.06
N SER A 48 -24.20 -17.49 5.68
CA SER A 48 -23.70 -16.93 4.40
C SER A 48 -22.22 -16.54 4.44
N TYR A 49 -21.60 -16.47 5.62
CA TYR A 49 -20.23 -15.97 5.77
C TYR A 49 -19.17 -16.82 5.03
N PRO A 50 -19.18 -18.17 5.07
CA PRO A 50 -18.21 -18.97 4.33
C PRO A 50 -18.25 -18.70 2.82
N ALA A 51 -19.46 -18.69 2.22
CA ALA A 51 -19.62 -18.40 0.80
C ALA A 51 -19.19 -16.95 0.43
N HIS A 52 -19.41 -16.01 1.34
CA HIS A 52 -18.89 -14.64 1.18
C HIS A 52 -17.37 -14.59 1.16
N LEU A 53 -16.70 -15.32 2.06
CA LEU A 53 -15.24 -15.38 2.09
C LEU A 53 -14.64 -15.97 0.80
N GLU A 54 -15.24 -17.03 0.27
CA GLU A 54 -14.77 -17.64 -0.98
C GLU A 54 -14.87 -16.66 -2.16
N ARG A 55 -15.98 -15.92 -2.26
CA ARG A 55 -16.13 -14.87 -3.27
C ARG A 55 -15.09 -13.76 -3.11
N LEU A 56 -14.84 -13.30 -1.89
CA LEU A 56 -13.82 -12.28 -1.62
C LEU A 56 -12.42 -12.76 -1.97
N ARG A 57 -12.08 -13.99 -1.61
CA ARG A 57 -10.78 -14.59 -1.91
C ARG A 57 -10.55 -14.70 -3.41
N ALA A 58 -11.56 -15.14 -4.16
CA ALA A 58 -11.47 -15.21 -5.62
C ALA A 58 -11.29 -13.82 -6.23
N PHE A 59 -12.11 -12.85 -5.81
CA PHE A 59 -12.06 -11.47 -6.26
C PHE A 59 -10.72 -10.78 -6.03
N TYR A 60 -10.14 -10.94 -4.83
CA TYR A 60 -8.85 -10.32 -4.52
C TYR A 60 -7.67 -11.08 -5.12
N ARG A 61 -7.79 -12.40 -5.30
CA ARG A 61 -6.77 -13.19 -5.99
C ARG A 61 -6.59 -12.72 -7.43
N GLU A 62 -7.67 -12.56 -8.18
CA GLU A 62 -7.64 -12.05 -9.55
C GLU A 62 -6.89 -10.70 -9.63
N ARG A 63 -7.20 -9.76 -8.73
CA ARG A 63 -6.55 -8.45 -8.71
C ARG A 63 -5.10 -8.49 -8.27
N ARG A 64 -4.79 -9.32 -7.28
CA ARG A 64 -3.42 -9.55 -6.84
C ARG A 64 -2.57 -10.09 -7.99
N ASP A 65 -3.07 -11.08 -8.69
CA ASP A 65 -2.36 -11.76 -9.77
C ASP A 65 -2.19 -10.81 -10.98
N ALA A 66 -3.20 -10.00 -11.29
CA ALA A 66 -3.11 -8.95 -12.29
C ALA A 66 -2.05 -7.88 -11.92
N MET A 67 -2.03 -7.42 -10.67
CA MET A 67 -1.00 -6.49 -10.21
C MET A 67 0.39 -7.11 -10.20
N GLN A 68 0.53 -8.39 -9.82
CA GLN A 68 1.81 -9.11 -9.89
C GLN A 68 2.33 -9.15 -11.33
N ALA A 69 1.47 -9.46 -12.30
CA ALA A 69 1.84 -9.47 -13.71
C ALA A 69 2.28 -8.09 -14.19
N ALA A 70 1.50 -7.05 -13.87
CA ALA A 70 1.81 -5.66 -14.23
C ALA A 70 3.11 -5.16 -13.58
N LEU A 71 3.35 -5.47 -12.31
CA LEU A 71 4.60 -5.15 -11.62
C LEU A 71 5.79 -5.84 -12.30
N THR A 72 5.66 -7.12 -12.62
CA THR A 72 6.73 -7.88 -13.30
C THR A 72 7.04 -7.28 -14.67
N HIS A 73 6.00 -6.93 -15.42
CA HIS A 73 6.14 -6.39 -16.78
C HIS A 73 6.77 -5.00 -16.80
N HIS A 74 6.29 -4.08 -15.96
CA HIS A 74 6.67 -2.67 -16.03
C HIS A 74 7.77 -2.24 -15.07
N LEU A 75 7.87 -2.88 -13.88
CA LEU A 75 8.77 -2.46 -12.81
C LEU A 75 9.83 -3.52 -12.44
N GLY A 76 9.91 -4.65 -13.12
CA GLY A 76 10.84 -5.71 -12.77
C GLY A 76 12.33 -5.31 -12.77
N ASP A 77 12.71 -4.35 -13.61
CA ASP A 77 14.03 -3.73 -13.66
C ASP A 77 14.23 -2.59 -12.62
N LEU A 78 13.15 -1.96 -12.17
CA LEU A 78 13.14 -0.74 -11.35
C LEU A 78 12.96 -1.00 -9.86
N ALA A 79 12.25 -2.05 -9.50
CA ALA A 79 11.83 -2.32 -8.14
C ALA A 79 11.87 -3.81 -7.80
N GLU A 80 11.71 -4.09 -6.51
CA GLU A 80 11.58 -5.44 -5.97
C GLU A 80 10.43 -5.48 -4.97
N TRP A 81 9.81 -6.65 -4.83
CA TRP A 81 8.70 -6.91 -3.91
C TRP A 81 8.59 -8.38 -3.61
N ILE A 82 7.86 -8.70 -2.55
CA ILE A 82 7.43 -10.07 -2.25
C ILE A 82 5.95 -10.17 -2.58
N MET A 83 5.57 -11.21 -3.33
CA MET A 83 4.15 -11.47 -3.62
C MET A 83 3.39 -11.75 -2.33
N PRO A 84 2.34 -10.99 -2.00
CA PRO A 84 1.62 -11.16 -0.74
C PRO A 84 0.75 -12.43 -0.78
N ASN A 85 0.85 -13.25 0.28
CA ASN A 85 -0.04 -14.40 0.49
C ASN A 85 -1.43 -14.01 0.99
N GLY A 86 -1.60 -12.77 1.44
CA GLY A 86 -2.84 -12.22 1.95
C GLY A 86 -2.81 -10.71 2.05
N GLY A 87 -3.90 -10.11 2.55
CA GLY A 87 -4.04 -8.66 2.59
C GLY A 87 -4.46 -8.06 1.26
N LEU A 88 -4.22 -6.77 1.08
CA LEU A 88 -4.71 -5.96 -0.04
C LEU A 88 -3.60 -5.11 -0.69
N PHE A 89 -2.34 -5.34 -0.32
CA PHE A 89 -1.24 -4.45 -0.66
C PHE A 89 0.00 -5.21 -1.11
N PHE A 90 0.71 -4.65 -2.08
CA PHE A 90 2.11 -4.93 -2.34
C PHE A 90 2.99 -3.94 -1.59
N TRP A 91 4.07 -4.44 -0.99
CA TRP A 91 5.13 -3.64 -0.44
C TRP A 91 6.31 -3.66 -1.39
N VAL A 92 6.61 -2.51 -1.97
CA VAL A 92 7.55 -2.38 -3.09
C VAL A 92 8.71 -1.49 -2.70
N ARG A 93 9.93 -1.90 -3.04
CA ARG A 93 11.18 -1.14 -2.84
C ARG A 93 11.81 -0.80 -4.17
N LEU A 94 12.18 0.46 -4.39
CA LEU A 94 12.97 0.88 -5.53
C LEU A 94 14.40 0.37 -5.39
N LYS A 95 14.95 -0.33 -6.41
CA LYS A 95 16.27 -0.99 -6.36
C LYS A 95 17.43 -0.01 -6.15
N ASN A 96 17.35 1.17 -6.71
CA ASN A 96 18.42 2.18 -6.66
C ASN A 96 18.15 3.28 -5.62
N GLY A 97 17.31 3.00 -4.62
CA GLY A 97 16.86 4.02 -3.70
C GLY A 97 15.89 5.01 -4.34
N GLY A 98 15.66 6.12 -3.68
CA GLY A 98 14.80 7.21 -4.18
C GLY A 98 13.90 7.79 -3.09
N ASP A 99 13.26 8.90 -3.44
CA ASP A 99 12.27 9.57 -2.60
C ASP A 99 10.86 9.32 -3.18
N THR A 100 10.17 8.32 -2.61
CA THR A 100 8.81 7.97 -3.04
C THR A 100 7.79 9.05 -2.71
N ARG A 101 8.08 10.00 -1.80
CA ARG A 101 7.23 11.16 -1.54
C ARG A 101 7.29 12.14 -2.70
N ALA A 102 8.49 12.47 -3.18
CA ALA A 102 8.66 13.32 -4.36
C ALA A 102 8.09 12.64 -5.61
N LEU A 103 8.27 11.31 -5.72
CA LEU A 103 7.69 10.52 -6.80
C LEU A 103 6.16 10.55 -6.79
N LEU A 104 5.52 10.51 -5.62
CA LEU A 104 4.06 10.57 -5.49
C LEU A 104 3.48 11.86 -6.11
N VAL A 105 4.13 13.00 -5.90
CA VAL A 105 3.67 14.28 -6.48
C VAL A 105 3.53 14.17 -8.00
N ARG A 106 4.55 13.66 -8.68
CA ARG A 106 4.54 13.46 -10.14
C ARG A 106 3.54 12.39 -10.58
N ALA A 107 3.41 11.31 -9.82
CA ALA A 107 2.44 10.25 -10.11
C ALA A 107 0.99 10.76 -10.03
N LEU A 108 0.69 11.64 -9.07
CA LEU A 108 -0.63 12.26 -8.93
C LEU A 108 -1.00 13.15 -10.13
N GLU A 109 -0.06 13.86 -10.72
CA GLU A 109 -0.27 14.63 -11.96
C GLU A 109 -0.72 13.72 -13.11
N ARG A 110 -0.29 12.46 -13.10
CA ARG A 110 -0.69 11.42 -14.06
C ARG A 110 -1.80 10.50 -13.54
N LYS A 111 -2.52 10.93 -12.49
CA LYS A 111 -3.68 10.23 -11.88
C LYS A 111 -3.36 8.85 -11.30
N VAL A 112 -2.12 8.63 -10.90
CA VAL A 112 -1.68 7.44 -10.16
C VAL A 112 -1.34 7.82 -8.74
N ALA A 113 -1.91 7.11 -7.76
CA ALA A 113 -1.68 7.33 -6.34
C ALA A 113 -1.16 6.06 -5.65
N PHE A 114 -0.23 6.23 -4.74
CA PHE A 114 0.27 5.19 -3.84
C PHE A 114 0.60 5.79 -2.47
N MET A 115 0.94 4.96 -1.49
CA MET A 115 1.38 5.45 -0.18
C MET A 115 2.90 5.35 -0.08
N PRO A 116 3.63 6.46 0.15
CA PRO A 116 5.05 6.42 0.47
C PRO A 116 5.31 5.57 1.71
N GLY A 117 6.36 4.75 1.64
CA GLY A 117 6.61 3.73 2.65
C GLY A 117 7.09 4.30 3.99
N GLU A 118 7.73 5.45 4.00
CA GLU A 118 8.24 6.08 5.22
C GLU A 118 7.19 6.25 6.32
N ALA A 119 5.91 6.45 5.93
CA ALA A 119 4.80 6.59 6.87
C ALA A 119 4.52 5.32 7.73
N PHE A 120 5.13 4.18 7.38
CA PHE A 120 4.93 2.90 8.06
C PHE A 120 6.10 2.48 8.94
N PHE A 121 7.13 3.31 9.04
CA PHE A 121 8.29 3.06 9.90
C PHE A 121 8.25 3.93 11.16
N ALA A 122 8.66 3.36 12.27
CA ALA A 122 8.65 4.05 13.56
C ALA A 122 9.69 5.18 13.64
N ASN A 123 10.79 5.05 12.90
CA ASN A 123 11.89 6.01 12.89
C ASN A 123 12.03 6.61 11.49
N ALA A 124 12.27 7.92 11.42
CA ALA A 124 12.61 8.59 10.16
C ALA A 124 14.05 8.21 9.76
N ASP A 125 14.19 7.47 8.66
CA ASP A 125 15.49 7.09 8.08
C ASP A 125 15.38 7.21 6.55
N ALA A 126 16.35 7.84 5.92
CA ALA A 126 16.37 8.05 4.46
C ALA A 126 16.26 6.75 3.66
N ARG A 127 16.69 5.61 4.23
CA ARG A 127 16.55 4.28 3.61
C ARG A 127 15.09 3.89 3.37
N TYR A 128 14.16 4.42 4.16
CA TYR A 128 12.72 4.12 4.04
C TYR A 128 12.03 4.93 2.94
N GLY A 129 12.68 5.98 2.44
CA GLY A 129 12.19 6.77 1.32
C GLY A 129 12.04 5.99 0.01
N ALA A 130 12.77 4.87 -0.13
CA ALA A 130 12.68 4.01 -1.31
C ALA A 130 11.47 3.06 -1.34
N PHE A 131 10.68 2.99 -0.28
CA PHE A 131 9.56 2.08 -0.17
C PHE A 131 8.23 2.73 -0.55
N MET A 132 7.31 1.93 -1.10
CA MET A 132 5.94 2.34 -1.35
C MET A 132 4.96 1.18 -1.14
N ARG A 133 3.73 1.52 -0.75
CA ARG A 133 2.63 0.57 -0.62
C ARG A 133 1.62 0.77 -1.74
N LEU A 134 1.41 -0.26 -2.54
CA LEU A 134 0.47 -0.28 -3.65
C LEU A 134 -0.77 -1.10 -3.28
N ASN A 135 -1.96 -0.59 -3.59
CA ASN A 135 -3.23 -1.23 -3.28
C ASN A 135 -3.82 -1.88 -4.54
N PHE A 136 -4.17 -3.17 -4.45
CA PHE A 136 -4.82 -3.90 -5.55
C PHE A 136 -6.32 -4.15 -5.34
N SER A 137 -6.90 -3.72 -4.21
CA SER A 137 -8.25 -4.11 -3.84
C SER A 137 -9.36 -3.35 -4.58
N HIS A 138 -9.10 -2.15 -5.08
CA HIS A 138 -10.11 -1.26 -5.65
C HIS A 138 -10.11 -1.24 -7.18
N ALA A 139 -8.94 -1.12 -7.79
CA ALA A 139 -8.79 -0.97 -9.23
C ALA A 139 -9.12 -2.26 -10.00
N THR A 140 -9.63 -2.13 -11.21
CA THR A 140 -9.80 -3.25 -12.13
C THR A 140 -8.45 -3.74 -12.66
N PRO A 141 -8.35 -4.98 -13.19
CA PRO A 141 -7.11 -5.47 -13.80
C PRO A 141 -6.53 -4.53 -14.87
N LYS A 142 -7.38 -3.94 -15.73
CA LYS A 142 -6.95 -2.96 -16.73
C LYS A 142 -6.39 -1.67 -16.12
N GLN A 143 -6.99 -1.19 -15.03
CA GLN A 143 -6.51 -0.01 -14.32
C GLN A 143 -5.19 -0.30 -13.60
N LEU A 144 -5.00 -1.50 -13.05
CA LEU A 144 -3.75 -1.92 -12.44
C LEU A 144 -2.62 -1.98 -13.47
N GLU A 145 -2.87 -2.58 -14.62
CA GLU A 145 -1.90 -2.62 -15.73
C GLU A 145 -1.49 -1.21 -16.18
N HIS A 146 -2.47 -0.37 -16.47
CA HIS A 146 -2.23 1.03 -16.87
C HIS A 146 -1.49 1.83 -15.78
N GLY A 147 -1.92 1.69 -14.52
CA GLY A 147 -1.30 2.39 -13.39
C GLY A 147 0.16 2.01 -13.18
N MET A 148 0.52 0.74 -13.37
CA MET A 148 1.92 0.29 -13.27
C MET A 148 2.77 0.75 -14.44
N ALA A 149 2.21 0.80 -15.66
CA ALA A 149 2.89 1.40 -16.82
C ALA A 149 3.24 2.87 -16.57
N VAL A 150 2.25 3.68 -16.16
CA VAL A 150 2.45 5.10 -15.82
C VAL A 150 3.46 5.27 -14.68
N LEU A 151 3.36 4.46 -13.62
CA LEU A 151 4.29 4.53 -12.50
C LEU A 151 5.73 4.24 -12.93
N ALA A 152 5.93 3.27 -13.82
CA ALA A 152 7.24 2.95 -14.36
C ALA A 152 7.86 4.12 -15.15
N GLU A 153 7.06 4.81 -15.97
CA GLU A 153 7.49 6.01 -16.69
C GLU A 153 7.92 7.11 -15.71
N VAL A 154 7.08 7.40 -14.71
CA VAL A 154 7.37 8.42 -13.68
C VAL A 154 8.66 8.09 -12.92
N ILE A 155 8.91 6.82 -12.59
CA ILE A 155 10.14 6.39 -11.92
C ILE A 155 11.36 6.60 -12.84
N ARG A 156 11.26 6.26 -14.12
CA ARG A 156 12.37 6.44 -15.08
C ARG A 156 12.69 7.92 -15.28
N GLU A 157 11.69 8.76 -15.45
CA GLU A 157 11.86 10.22 -15.59
C GLU A 157 12.44 10.86 -14.31
N HIS A 158 12.01 10.41 -13.15
CA HIS A 158 12.54 10.92 -11.87
C HIS A 158 13.99 10.54 -11.64
N ARG A 159 14.45 9.44 -12.23
CA ARG A 159 15.86 8.99 -12.18
C ARG A 159 16.77 9.66 -13.20
N SER A 160 16.23 10.16 -14.30
CA SER A 160 17.02 10.92 -15.27
C SER A 160 17.44 12.23 -14.60
N PRO A 161 18.74 12.59 -14.58
CA PRO A 161 19.16 13.87 -14.04
C PRO A 161 18.59 14.97 -14.96
N VAL A 162 17.52 15.62 -14.52
CA VAL A 162 17.06 16.87 -15.12
C VAL A 162 18.15 17.89 -14.83
N GLY A 163 19.01 18.21 -15.81
CA GLY A 163 19.89 19.33 -15.70
C GLY A 163 21.37 19.13 -16.01
N ALA A 164 21.75 18.17 -16.86
CA ALA A 164 23.11 18.22 -17.44
C ALA A 164 23.26 19.28 -18.56
N GLU A 165 22.16 19.83 -19.08
CA GLU A 165 22.19 20.81 -20.18
C GLU A 165 22.23 22.28 -19.74
N ASN A 166 21.94 22.61 -18.48
CA ASN A 166 21.95 24.02 -18.02
C ASN A 166 23.19 24.44 -17.22
N ALA A 167 24.17 23.56 -17.03
CA ALA A 167 25.41 23.93 -16.33
C ALA A 167 26.51 24.45 -17.30
N ALA A 168 26.31 24.39 -18.61
CA ALA A 168 27.32 24.84 -19.58
C ALA A 168 27.19 26.33 -19.96
N GLY A 169 26.29 27.10 -19.33
CA GLY A 169 26.00 28.49 -19.71
C GLY A 169 26.35 29.56 -18.66
N MET A 170 26.96 29.25 -17.54
CA MET A 170 27.42 30.28 -16.59
C MET A 170 28.90 30.63 -16.83
N VAL A 171 29.09 31.61 -17.71
CA VAL A 171 30.37 32.34 -17.79
C VAL A 171 30.42 33.30 -16.62
N ALA A 172 31.37 33.07 -15.70
CA ALA A 172 31.69 34.01 -14.63
C ALA A 172 32.35 35.26 -15.28
N ILE A 173 31.81 36.44 -14.97
CA ILE A 173 32.44 37.75 -15.20
C ILE A 173 33.01 38.19 -13.88
#